data_8127b45707add0697f28eb6eb1621d48
#
_entry.id   8127b45707add0697f28eb6eb1621d48
#
_cell.length_a   1.000
_cell.length_b   1.000
_cell.length_c   1.000
_cell.angle_alpha   90.00
_cell.angle_beta   90.00
_cell.angle_gamma   90.00
#
_symmetry.space_group_name_H-M   'P 1'
#
loop_
_entity.id
_entity.type
_entity.pdbx_description
1 polymer ?
#
loop_
_entity_poly.entity_id
_entity_poly.type
_entity_poly.pdbx_seq_one_letter_code
_entity_poly.pdbx_strand_id
1 'polypeptide(L)'
;MQTSHKPQRDPLDVKTDPPALLAAWLPALAGLCAVIAILAIVFIMHRQTRRRRALRALHEGADALEHDLKECRVQLERAHAAMSVTPGVPAAGETDARAAIDAALRELLAHRLWLRDRAADADQHELDSAVTALDKARGSLAQQLSALDSAQRALDTAVRERIEDLAQR
;
A
#
# COMPACT_ATOMS: atom_id res chain seq x y z
N MET A 1 33.08 58.25 84.29
CA MET A 1 32.18 57.15 83.99
C MET A 1 31.92 57.26 82.50
N GLN A 2 32.66 56.47 81.67
CA GLN A 2 32.53 56.36 80.26
C GLN A 2 31.78 55.07 79.93
N THR A 3 30.55 55.17 79.38
CA THR A 3 29.82 54.04 78.87
C THR A 3 30.18 53.84 77.41
N SER A 4 30.91 52.76 77.17
CA SER A 4 31.30 52.29 75.85
C SER A 4 30.11 51.74 75.09
N HIS A 5 29.65 52.44 74.02
CA HIS A 5 28.63 51.99 73.15
C HIS A 5 29.24 51.05 72.05
N LYS A 6 29.01 49.80 72.18
CA LYS A 6 29.46 48.76 71.24
C LYS A 6 28.45 48.77 70.04
N PRO A 7 28.92 48.99 68.78
CA PRO A 7 28.08 48.92 67.64
C PRO A 7 27.66 47.45 67.39
N GLN A 8 26.38 47.17 67.42
CA GLN A 8 25.75 45.93 67.05
C GLN A 8 25.85 45.79 65.51
N ARG A 9 26.64 44.85 65.03
CA ARG A 9 26.68 44.48 63.61
C ARG A 9 25.47 43.62 63.33
N ASP A 10 24.53 44.14 62.53
CA ASP A 10 23.47 43.41 61.98
C ASP A 10 24.04 42.32 61.03
N PRO A 11 23.64 41.06 61.14
CA PRO A 11 23.97 40.04 60.17
C PRO A 11 23.29 40.41 58.86
N LEU A 12 24.10 40.63 57.81
CA LEU A 12 23.64 40.76 56.43
C LEU A 12 22.75 39.57 56.10
N ASP A 13 21.46 39.81 56.13
CA ASP A 13 20.46 38.88 55.61
C ASP A 13 20.62 38.80 54.07
N VAL A 14 21.56 37.92 53.66
CA VAL A 14 21.73 37.56 52.26
C VAL A 14 20.55 36.70 51.93
N LYS A 15 19.42 37.36 51.60
CA LYS A 15 18.26 36.76 50.98
C LYS A 15 18.67 36.32 49.59
N THR A 16 19.26 35.14 49.52
CA THR A 16 19.50 34.44 48.28
C THR A 16 18.16 34.01 47.75
N ASP A 17 17.55 34.79 46.88
CA ASP A 17 16.38 34.40 46.09
C ASP A 17 16.82 33.52 44.93
N PRO A 18 16.88 32.17 45.07
CA PRO A 18 17.28 31.28 44.00
C PRO A 18 16.20 30.99 42.95
N PRO A 19 14.92 31.48 43.05
CA PRO A 19 13.94 31.02 42.05
C PRO A 19 13.77 31.97 40.86
N ALA A 20 14.32 33.19 40.86
CA ALA A 20 14.08 34.14 39.77
C ALA A 20 14.64 33.73 38.42
N LEU A 21 15.79 33.09 38.40
CA LEU A 21 16.39 32.58 37.16
C LEU A 21 15.63 31.32 36.66
N LEU A 22 15.22 30.43 37.55
CA LEU A 22 14.43 29.25 37.16
C LEU A 22 13.05 29.63 36.67
N ALA A 23 12.41 30.66 37.24
CA ALA A 23 11.13 31.14 36.80
C ALA A 23 11.15 31.76 35.39
N ALA A 24 12.27 32.34 34.96
CA ALA A 24 12.46 32.91 33.63
C ALA A 24 12.54 31.85 32.53
N TRP A 25 12.99 30.62 32.83
CA TRP A 25 13.14 29.53 31.84
C TRP A 25 11.90 28.65 31.74
N LEU A 26 11.00 28.67 32.71
CA LEU A 26 9.76 27.90 32.75
C LEU A 26 8.88 28.13 31.51
N PRO A 27 8.61 29.38 31.03
CA PRO A 27 7.80 29.58 29.83
C PRO A 27 8.50 29.12 28.56
N ALA A 28 9.84 29.22 28.48
CA ALA A 28 10.62 28.73 27.34
C ALA A 28 10.60 27.20 27.26
N LEU A 29 10.75 26.51 28.39
CA LEU A 29 10.63 25.06 28.47
C LEU A 29 9.21 24.59 28.15
N ALA A 30 8.18 25.26 28.65
CA ALA A 30 6.79 24.96 28.33
C ALA A 30 6.50 25.15 26.82
N GLY A 31 7.03 26.20 26.21
CA GLY A 31 6.93 26.46 24.77
C GLY A 31 7.63 25.36 23.95
N LEU A 32 8.84 24.95 24.35
CA LEU A 32 9.57 23.86 23.69
C LEU A 32 8.82 22.53 23.81
N CYS A 33 8.31 22.19 24.99
CA CYS A 33 7.49 20.98 25.18
C CYS A 33 6.21 20.99 24.33
N ALA A 34 5.54 22.14 24.21
CA ALA A 34 4.37 22.28 23.36
C ALA A 34 4.70 22.05 21.87
N VAL A 35 5.80 22.62 21.38
CA VAL A 35 6.27 22.41 20.00
C VAL A 35 6.59 20.94 19.74
N ILE A 36 7.33 20.29 20.65
CA ILE A 36 7.67 18.87 20.54
C ILE A 36 6.38 18.01 20.54
N ALA A 37 5.42 18.33 21.41
CA ALA A 37 4.15 17.62 21.46
C ALA A 37 3.35 17.77 20.15
N ILE A 38 3.28 18.97 19.58
CA ILE A 38 2.62 19.22 18.31
C ILE A 38 3.31 18.45 17.17
N LEU A 39 4.63 18.49 17.11
CA LEU A 39 5.41 17.74 16.11
C LEU A 39 5.19 16.23 16.24
N ALA A 40 5.17 15.71 17.47
CA ALA A 40 4.89 14.30 17.73
C ALA A 40 3.46 13.91 17.28
N ILE A 41 2.46 14.73 17.57
CA ILE A 41 1.07 14.50 17.13
C ILE A 41 0.99 14.51 15.60
N VAL A 42 1.57 15.51 14.93
CA VAL A 42 1.60 15.59 13.47
C VAL A 42 2.31 14.39 12.86
N PHE A 43 3.43 13.98 13.43
CA PHE A 43 4.17 12.80 12.97
C PHE A 43 3.34 11.51 13.12
N ILE A 44 2.68 11.31 14.27
CA ILE A 44 1.81 10.15 14.51
C ILE A 44 0.62 10.17 13.54
N MET A 45 -0.04 11.29 13.36
CA MET A 45 -1.16 11.44 12.41
C MET A 45 -0.71 11.17 10.97
N HIS A 46 0.45 11.68 10.57
CA HIS A 46 0.99 11.44 9.24
C HIS A 46 1.31 9.96 9.01
N ARG A 47 1.92 9.30 10.00
CA ARG A 47 2.18 7.86 9.96
C ARG A 47 0.90 7.03 9.86
N GLN A 48 -0.13 7.38 10.63
CA GLN A 48 -1.42 6.68 10.59
C GLN A 48 -2.15 6.87 9.25
N THR A 49 -2.10 8.07 8.69
CA THR A 49 -2.74 8.33 7.39
C THR A 49 -2.05 7.60 6.24
N ARG A 50 -0.72 7.51 6.24
CA ARG A 50 0.05 6.70 5.28
C ARG A 50 -0.32 5.22 5.38
N ARG A 51 -0.35 4.68 6.59
CA ARG A 51 -0.74 3.27 6.82
C ARG A 51 -2.15 2.97 6.32
N ARG A 52 -3.13 3.84 6.64
CA ARG A 52 -4.51 3.68 6.17
C ARG A 52 -4.62 3.74 4.64
N ARG A 53 -3.84 4.60 4.00
CA ARG A 53 -3.78 4.68 2.53
C ARG A 53 -3.18 3.41 1.92
N ALA A 54 -2.07 2.90 2.46
CA ALA A 54 -1.46 1.66 2.01
C ALA A 54 -2.42 0.47 2.13
N LEU A 55 -3.11 0.33 3.27
CA LEU A 55 -4.09 -0.73 3.48
C LEU A 55 -5.28 -0.63 2.51
N ARG A 56 -5.79 0.57 2.24
CA ARG A 56 -6.85 0.77 1.24
C ARG A 56 -6.36 0.39 -0.16
N ALA A 57 -5.19 0.89 -0.55
CA ALA A 57 -4.61 0.56 -1.86
C ALA A 57 -4.42 -0.95 -2.05
N LEU A 58 -4.00 -1.67 -0.99
CA LEU A 58 -3.88 -3.12 -1.02
C LEU A 58 -5.23 -3.83 -1.20
N HIS A 59 -6.28 -3.39 -0.49
CA HIS A 59 -7.61 -3.98 -0.65
C HIS A 59 -8.20 -3.69 -2.03
N GLU A 60 -8.19 -2.43 -2.45
CA GLU A 60 -8.69 -2.02 -3.76
C GLU A 60 -7.90 -2.69 -4.90
N GLY A 61 -6.58 -2.79 -4.76
CA GLY A 61 -5.73 -3.48 -5.71
C GLY A 61 -5.99 -4.98 -5.78
N ALA A 62 -6.21 -5.64 -4.64
CA ALA A 62 -6.54 -7.06 -4.58
C ALA A 62 -7.92 -7.36 -5.18
N ASP A 63 -8.92 -6.50 -4.93
CA ASP A 63 -10.26 -6.63 -5.50
C ASP A 63 -10.25 -6.44 -7.02
N ALA A 64 -9.50 -5.45 -7.50
CA ALA A 64 -9.34 -5.22 -8.94
C ALA A 64 -8.64 -6.39 -9.62
N LEU A 65 -7.55 -6.90 -9.04
CA LEU A 65 -6.83 -8.07 -9.59
C LEU A 65 -7.71 -9.31 -9.63
N GLU A 66 -8.53 -9.55 -8.60
CA GLU A 66 -9.48 -10.66 -8.60
C GLU A 66 -10.53 -10.52 -9.71
N HIS A 67 -11.03 -9.30 -9.91
CA HIS A 67 -11.97 -9.02 -11.00
C HIS A 67 -11.33 -9.31 -12.36
N ASP A 68 -10.14 -8.80 -12.61
CA ASP A 68 -9.40 -8.98 -13.85
C ASP A 68 -9.09 -10.47 -14.13
N LEU A 69 -8.71 -11.24 -13.11
CA LEU A 69 -8.48 -12.69 -13.24
C LEU A 69 -9.76 -13.47 -13.54
N LYS A 70 -10.88 -13.10 -12.92
CA LYS A 70 -12.19 -13.72 -13.21
C LYS A 70 -12.64 -13.41 -14.64
N GLU A 71 -12.47 -12.17 -15.08
CA GLU A 71 -12.79 -11.76 -16.44
C GLU A 71 -11.93 -12.53 -17.46
N CYS A 72 -10.62 -12.64 -17.19
CA CYS A 72 -9.70 -13.43 -18.02
C CYS A 72 -10.16 -14.90 -18.13
N ARG A 73 -10.58 -15.50 -17.04
CA ARG A 73 -11.13 -16.87 -17.05
C ARG A 73 -12.36 -17.00 -17.92
N VAL A 74 -13.31 -16.07 -17.79
CA VAL A 74 -14.55 -16.06 -18.60
C VAL A 74 -14.23 -15.88 -20.08
N GLN A 75 -13.29 -15.01 -20.43
CA GLN A 75 -12.85 -14.81 -21.81
C GLN A 75 -12.18 -16.06 -22.38
N LEU A 76 -11.35 -16.73 -21.60
CA LEU A 76 -10.73 -18.01 -21.99
C LEU A 76 -11.78 -19.09 -22.25
N GLU A 77 -12.81 -19.21 -21.40
CA GLU A 77 -13.90 -20.16 -21.56
C GLU A 77 -14.74 -19.85 -22.82
N ARG A 78 -14.98 -18.56 -23.12
CA ARG A 78 -15.68 -18.14 -24.36
C ARG A 78 -14.84 -18.43 -25.60
N ALA A 79 -13.54 -18.13 -25.57
CA ALA A 79 -12.63 -18.43 -26.69
C ALA A 79 -12.58 -19.94 -26.96
N HIS A 80 -12.54 -20.77 -25.91
CA HIS A 80 -12.61 -22.21 -26.04
C HIS A 80 -13.93 -22.65 -26.69
N ALA A 81 -15.06 -22.17 -26.23
CA ALA A 81 -16.39 -22.50 -26.78
C ALA A 81 -16.51 -22.13 -28.27
N ALA A 82 -15.87 -21.04 -28.68
CA ALA A 82 -15.89 -20.56 -30.06
C ALA A 82 -14.96 -21.36 -31.01
N MET A 83 -13.82 -21.86 -30.49
CA MET A 83 -12.78 -22.51 -31.32
C MET A 83 -12.79 -24.03 -31.25
N SER A 84 -13.49 -24.66 -30.28
CA SER A 84 -13.46 -26.10 -30.16
C SER A 84 -14.38 -26.77 -31.18
N VAL A 85 -13.74 -27.49 -32.11
CA VAL A 85 -14.43 -28.36 -33.06
C VAL A 85 -15.05 -29.58 -32.34
N THR A 86 -14.54 -29.94 -31.20
CA THR A 86 -14.99 -31.06 -30.37
C THR A 86 -15.29 -30.56 -28.96
N PRO A 87 -16.56 -30.46 -28.54
CA PRO A 87 -16.91 -30.03 -27.19
C PRO A 87 -16.28 -30.94 -26.12
N GLY A 88 -15.56 -30.31 -25.15
CA GLY A 88 -15.01 -31.00 -24.00
C GLY A 88 -13.53 -31.41 -24.09
N VAL A 89 -12.86 -31.17 -25.23
CA VAL A 89 -11.41 -31.38 -25.35
C VAL A 89 -10.70 -30.02 -25.29
N PRO A 90 -9.93 -29.73 -24.22
CA PRO A 90 -9.18 -28.47 -24.10
C PRO A 90 -8.15 -28.35 -25.24
N ALA A 91 -8.03 -27.17 -25.83
CA ALA A 91 -6.97 -26.89 -26.78
C ALA A 91 -5.58 -26.96 -26.10
N ALA A 92 -4.54 -27.29 -26.88
CA ALA A 92 -3.17 -27.26 -26.37
C ALA A 92 -2.86 -25.85 -25.85
N GLY A 93 -2.40 -25.76 -24.58
CA GLY A 93 -2.13 -24.49 -23.89
C GLY A 93 -3.30 -23.92 -23.07
N GLU A 94 -4.53 -24.36 -23.25
CA GLU A 94 -5.68 -23.92 -22.46
C GLU A 94 -5.60 -24.45 -21.02
N THR A 95 -5.22 -25.71 -20.85
CA THR A 95 -4.99 -26.32 -19.53
C THR A 95 -3.91 -25.59 -18.76
N ASP A 96 -2.83 -25.16 -19.43
CA ASP A 96 -1.73 -24.41 -18.83
C ASP A 96 -2.18 -22.99 -18.45
N ALA A 97 -2.97 -22.33 -19.29
CA ALA A 97 -3.55 -21.01 -19.01
C ALA A 97 -4.51 -21.06 -17.82
N ARG A 98 -5.39 -22.06 -17.76
CA ARG A 98 -6.30 -22.27 -16.61
C ARG A 98 -5.51 -22.53 -15.33
N ALA A 99 -4.51 -23.39 -15.38
CA ALA A 99 -3.67 -23.72 -14.23
C ALA A 99 -2.91 -22.45 -13.73
N ALA A 100 -2.45 -21.59 -14.63
CA ALA A 100 -1.81 -20.33 -14.29
C ALA A 100 -2.79 -19.35 -13.61
N ILE A 101 -4.02 -19.21 -14.12
CA ILE A 101 -5.06 -18.38 -13.51
C ILE A 101 -5.42 -18.91 -12.11
N ASP A 102 -5.62 -20.20 -11.95
CA ASP A 102 -5.94 -20.81 -10.67
C ASP A 102 -4.78 -20.69 -9.66
N ALA A 103 -3.54 -20.71 -10.12
CA ALA A 103 -2.36 -20.45 -9.29
C ALA A 103 -2.33 -18.99 -8.84
N ALA A 104 -2.59 -18.03 -9.74
CA ALA A 104 -2.65 -16.61 -9.42
C ALA A 104 -3.78 -16.29 -8.41
N LEU A 105 -4.95 -16.91 -8.57
CA LEU A 105 -6.07 -16.76 -7.62
C LEU A 105 -5.73 -17.32 -6.23
N ARG A 106 -5.00 -18.44 -6.17
CA ARG A 106 -4.52 -19.00 -4.88
C ARG A 106 -3.51 -18.09 -4.21
N GLU A 107 -2.59 -17.52 -4.97
CA GLU A 107 -1.60 -16.56 -4.46
C GLU A 107 -2.28 -15.28 -3.95
N LEU A 108 -3.27 -14.77 -4.70
CA LEU A 108 -4.09 -13.63 -4.28
C LEU A 108 -4.84 -13.92 -2.97
N LEU A 109 -5.41 -15.12 -2.83
CA LEU A 109 -6.07 -15.54 -1.60
C LEU A 109 -5.08 -15.59 -0.42
N ALA A 110 -3.89 -16.14 -0.61
CA ALA A 110 -2.82 -16.15 0.40
C ALA A 110 -2.44 -14.71 0.80
N HIS A 111 -2.38 -13.79 -0.17
CA HIS A 111 -2.10 -12.38 0.09
C HIS A 111 -3.22 -11.70 0.90
N ARG A 112 -4.49 -12.00 0.61
CA ARG A 112 -5.65 -11.52 1.39
C ARG A 112 -5.66 -12.06 2.83
N LEU A 113 -5.30 -13.33 3.02
CA LEU A 113 -5.16 -13.92 4.36
C LEU A 113 -4.04 -13.22 5.13
N TRP A 114 -2.90 -12.96 4.49
CA TRP A 114 -1.81 -12.20 5.10
C TRP A 114 -2.25 -10.79 5.50
N LEU A 115 -2.98 -10.08 4.62
CA LEU A 115 -3.53 -8.76 4.92
C LEU A 115 -4.45 -8.79 6.14
N ARG A 116 -5.32 -9.78 6.23
CA ARG A 116 -6.24 -9.93 7.36
C ARG A 116 -5.52 -10.22 8.67
N ASP A 117 -4.54 -11.13 8.63
CA ASP A 117 -3.94 -11.71 9.84
C ASP A 117 -2.68 -10.95 10.30
N ARG A 118 -1.94 -10.36 9.38
CA ARG A 118 -0.63 -9.73 9.63
C ARG A 118 -0.57 -8.22 9.40
N ALA A 119 -1.45 -7.66 8.57
CA ALA A 119 -1.36 -6.24 8.21
C ALA A 119 -1.55 -5.30 9.40
N ALA A 120 -2.20 -5.76 10.49
CA ALA A 120 -2.34 -4.99 11.72
C ALA A 120 -0.98 -4.77 12.42
N ASP A 121 -0.09 -5.74 12.35
CA ASP A 121 1.23 -5.74 13.01
C ASP A 121 2.37 -5.38 12.07
N ALA A 122 2.13 -5.41 10.74
CA ALA A 122 3.10 -5.09 9.72
C ALA A 122 3.64 -3.67 9.85
N ASP A 123 4.92 -3.49 9.61
CA ASP A 123 5.52 -2.17 9.56
C ASP A 123 5.18 -1.43 8.24
N GLN A 124 5.51 -0.12 8.17
CA GLN A 124 5.18 0.68 6.99
C GLN A 124 5.96 0.24 5.75
N HIS A 125 7.19 -0.24 5.92
CA HIS A 125 8.02 -0.72 4.82
C HIS A 125 7.45 -2.01 4.22
N GLU A 126 6.97 -2.92 5.06
CA GLU A 126 6.29 -4.15 4.62
C GLU A 126 5.01 -3.84 3.83
N LEU A 127 4.21 -2.88 4.31
CA LEU A 127 3.00 -2.44 3.61
C LEU A 127 3.32 -1.79 2.26
N ASP A 128 4.28 -0.88 2.20
CA ASP A 128 4.70 -0.21 0.96
C ASP A 128 5.30 -1.23 -0.04
N SER A 129 6.04 -2.23 0.45
CA SER A 129 6.57 -3.34 -0.36
C SER A 129 5.45 -4.21 -0.94
N ALA A 130 4.43 -4.53 -0.13
CA ALA A 130 3.27 -5.29 -0.56
C ALA A 130 2.45 -4.54 -1.63
N VAL A 131 2.25 -3.23 -1.47
CA VAL A 131 1.60 -2.38 -2.49
C VAL A 131 2.38 -2.44 -3.80
N THR A 132 3.70 -2.27 -3.75
CA THR A 132 4.56 -2.29 -4.94
C THR A 132 4.52 -3.64 -5.65
N ALA A 133 4.52 -4.74 -4.90
CA ALA A 133 4.44 -6.09 -5.45
C ALA A 133 3.09 -6.32 -6.15
N LEU A 134 1.98 -5.87 -5.55
CA LEU A 134 0.65 -5.97 -6.11
C LEU A 134 0.49 -5.14 -7.38
N ASP A 135 0.99 -3.90 -7.40
CA ASP A 135 0.97 -3.03 -8.57
C ASP A 135 1.79 -3.62 -9.73
N LYS A 136 2.93 -4.22 -9.43
CA LYS A 136 3.75 -4.94 -10.42
C LYS A 136 3.01 -6.14 -11.00
N ALA A 137 2.34 -6.93 -10.16
CA ALA A 137 1.55 -8.08 -10.61
C ALA A 137 0.40 -7.65 -11.52
N ARG A 138 -0.34 -6.59 -11.16
CA ARG A 138 -1.40 -6.00 -11.99
C ARG A 138 -0.86 -5.48 -13.32
N GLY A 139 0.25 -4.77 -13.31
CA GLY A 139 0.89 -4.28 -14.53
C GLY A 139 1.29 -5.42 -15.48
N SER A 140 1.85 -6.51 -14.94
CA SER A 140 2.19 -7.70 -15.72
C SER A 140 0.96 -8.37 -16.31
N LEU A 141 -0.12 -8.54 -15.53
CA LEU A 141 -1.37 -9.11 -16.01
C LEU A 141 -2.00 -8.25 -17.11
N ALA A 142 -2.06 -6.94 -16.93
CA ALA A 142 -2.60 -6.02 -17.94
C ALA A 142 -1.84 -6.09 -19.27
N GLN A 143 -0.50 -6.23 -19.21
CA GLN A 143 0.32 -6.43 -20.41
C GLN A 143 0.01 -7.75 -21.11
N GLN A 144 -0.15 -8.83 -20.37
CA GLN A 144 -0.48 -10.14 -20.91
C GLN A 144 -1.87 -10.14 -21.55
N LEU A 145 -2.87 -9.52 -20.91
CA LEU A 145 -4.22 -9.37 -21.47
C LEU A 145 -4.21 -8.55 -22.75
N SER A 146 -3.47 -7.44 -22.78
CA SER A 146 -3.34 -6.61 -23.99
C SER A 146 -2.64 -7.35 -25.14
N ALA A 147 -1.64 -8.16 -24.86
CA ALA A 147 -0.99 -9.01 -25.84
C ALA A 147 -1.94 -10.07 -26.42
N LEU A 148 -2.75 -10.70 -25.54
CA LEU A 148 -3.74 -11.69 -25.94
C LEU A 148 -4.81 -11.07 -26.85
N ASP A 149 -5.37 -9.93 -26.46
CA ASP A 149 -6.35 -9.18 -27.23
C ASP A 149 -5.82 -8.76 -28.62
N SER A 150 -4.56 -8.36 -28.67
CA SER A 150 -3.87 -8.04 -29.93
C SER A 150 -3.71 -9.27 -30.83
N ALA A 151 -3.36 -10.42 -30.25
CA ALA A 151 -3.23 -11.68 -30.98
C ALA A 151 -4.59 -12.17 -31.50
N GLN A 152 -5.67 -12.04 -30.72
CA GLN A 152 -7.03 -12.36 -31.16
C GLN A 152 -7.45 -11.48 -32.35
N ARG A 153 -7.24 -10.17 -32.27
CA ARG A 153 -7.57 -9.26 -33.39
C ARG A 153 -6.78 -9.57 -34.65
N ALA A 154 -5.51 -9.92 -34.54
CA ALA A 154 -4.69 -10.32 -35.68
C ALA A 154 -5.22 -11.62 -36.31
N LEU A 155 -5.62 -12.59 -35.50
CA LEU A 155 -6.21 -13.85 -35.95
C LEU A 155 -7.56 -13.61 -36.68
N ASP A 156 -8.44 -12.80 -36.10
CA ASP A 156 -9.73 -12.47 -36.70
C ASP A 156 -9.56 -11.77 -38.06
N THR A 157 -8.57 -10.91 -38.19
CA THR A 157 -8.24 -10.25 -39.46
C THR A 157 -7.74 -11.26 -40.49
N ALA A 158 -6.82 -12.13 -40.12
CA ALA A 158 -6.29 -13.16 -41.01
C ALA A 158 -7.36 -14.15 -41.48
N VAL A 159 -8.31 -14.52 -40.58
CA VAL A 159 -9.44 -15.38 -40.92
C VAL A 159 -10.36 -14.69 -41.92
N ARG A 160 -10.70 -13.41 -41.74
CA ARG A 160 -11.53 -12.65 -42.69
C ARG A 160 -10.86 -12.54 -44.06
N GLU A 161 -9.60 -12.17 -44.13
CA GLU A 161 -8.84 -12.12 -45.37
C GLU A 161 -8.85 -13.46 -46.10
N ARG A 162 -8.71 -14.56 -45.36
CA ARG A 162 -8.75 -15.89 -45.95
C ARG A 162 -10.10 -16.28 -46.50
N ILE A 163 -11.19 -15.89 -45.81
CA ILE A 163 -12.57 -16.10 -46.28
C ILE A 163 -12.82 -15.29 -47.55
N GLU A 164 -12.42 -14.04 -47.59
CA GLU A 164 -12.55 -13.17 -48.79
C GLU A 164 -11.78 -13.72 -49.97
N ASP A 165 -10.54 -14.17 -49.77
CA ASP A 165 -9.72 -14.82 -50.84
C ASP A 165 -10.41 -16.08 -51.41
N LEU A 166 -11.05 -16.87 -50.57
CA LEU A 166 -11.79 -18.09 -50.97
C LEU A 166 -13.06 -17.75 -51.73
N ALA A 167 -13.74 -16.65 -51.37
CA ALA A 167 -14.97 -16.19 -52.03
C ALA A 167 -14.73 -15.57 -53.43
N GLN A 168 -13.50 -15.12 -53.69
CA GLN A 168 -13.12 -14.53 -54.99
C GLN A 168 -12.61 -15.56 -56.00
N ARG A 169 -12.42 -16.80 -55.61
CA ARG A 169 -11.95 -17.91 -56.45
C ARG A 169 -13.10 -18.74 -56.99
#